data_531618daf63ce0ec39e75981bbb872fa
#
_entry.id   531618daf63ce0ec39e75981bbb872fa
#
_cell.length_a   1.000
_cell.length_b   1.000
_cell.length_c   1.000
_cell.angle_alpha   90.00
_cell.angle_beta   90.00
_cell.angle_gamma   90.00
#
_symmetry.space_group_name_H-M   'P 1'
#
loop_
_entity.id
_entity.type
_entity.pdbx_description
1 polymer ?
#
loop_
_entity_poly.entity_id
_entity_poly.type
_entity_poly.pdbx_seq_one_letter_code
_entity_poly.pdbx_strand_id
1 'polypeptide(L)'
;MAEQTTAKKRGRPRKNPEPATMELATFEEVAKPVKQSRNRPDLKNFGQENVEPGDNAKFLQHALTIMRMPAIEVADLNQVKERINWYFELCVADDIKPSVKGFCNALGVDKSTLFRWRTGQYRAETHQATICRAYDVLEALWEDYMQNGKINPVSGIFLGKNNFGYSDKQEYVLTPNNGEIEQRNVAEIEAKYADLPED
;
A
#
# COMPACT_ATOMS: atom_id res chain seq x y z
N MET A 1 42.51 -56.11 -6.62
CA MET A 1 41.08 -55.86 -6.33
C MET A 1 40.91 -54.36 -6.24
N ALA A 2 40.31 -53.78 -7.25
CA ALA A 2 40.08 -52.31 -7.30
C ALA A 2 38.59 -52.05 -7.05
N GLU A 3 38.28 -51.38 -5.95
CA GLU A 3 36.92 -50.93 -5.61
C GLU A 3 36.51 -49.75 -6.50
N GLN A 4 35.48 -49.98 -7.28
CA GLN A 4 34.82 -48.93 -8.08
C GLN A 4 33.87 -48.14 -7.19
N THR A 5 34.22 -46.88 -6.90
CA THR A 5 33.35 -45.93 -6.24
C THR A 5 32.33 -45.39 -7.25
N THR A 6 31.08 -45.80 -7.13
CA THR A 6 29.98 -45.31 -7.96
C THR A 6 29.57 -43.89 -7.53
N ALA A 7 29.82 -42.92 -8.39
CA ALA A 7 29.37 -41.55 -8.21
C ALA A 7 27.85 -41.43 -8.28
N LYS A 8 27.23 -40.91 -7.22
CA LYS A 8 25.81 -40.64 -7.07
C LYS A 8 25.36 -39.54 -8.04
N LYS A 9 24.60 -39.87 -9.08
CA LYS A 9 24.00 -38.89 -10.02
C LYS A 9 23.03 -37.97 -9.27
N ARG A 10 23.40 -36.72 -9.13
CA ARG A 10 22.50 -35.63 -8.70
C ARG A 10 21.75 -35.08 -9.92
N GLY A 11 20.43 -34.96 -9.77
CA GLY A 11 19.62 -34.12 -10.66
C GLY A 11 18.67 -34.92 -11.56
N ARG A 12 17.40 -34.87 -11.17
CA ARG A 12 16.29 -35.31 -12.01
C ARG A 12 16.19 -34.34 -13.19
N PRO A 13 16.18 -34.78 -14.47
CA PRO A 13 16.00 -33.85 -15.60
C PRO A 13 14.62 -33.17 -15.49
N ARG A 14 14.62 -31.83 -15.60
CA ARG A 14 13.39 -31.07 -15.75
C ARG A 14 12.78 -31.44 -17.10
N LYS A 15 11.66 -32.14 -17.11
CA LYS A 15 10.81 -32.24 -18.29
C LYS A 15 10.31 -30.83 -18.58
N ASN A 16 10.74 -30.23 -19.68
CA ASN A 16 10.03 -29.08 -20.26
C ASN A 16 8.62 -29.56 -20.58
N PRO A 17 7.57 -28.94 -20.02
CA PRO A 17 6.22 -29.23 -20.49
C PRO A 17 6.14 -28.74 -21.94
N GLU A 18 5.62 -29.59 -22.82
CA GLU A 18 5.19 -29.17 -24.15
C GLU A 18 4.24 -27.98 -24.01
N PRO A 19 4.24 -26.99 -24.94
CA PRO A 19 3.32 -25.87 -24.87
C PRO A 19 1.90 -26.43 -24.91
N ALA A 20 1.24 -26.42 -23.75
CA ALA A 20 -0.17 -26.76 -23.66
C ALA A 20 -0.92 -25.76 -24.55
N THR A 21 -1.63 -26.26 -25.53
CA THR A 21 -2.67 -25.52 -26.25
C THR A 21 -3.58 -24.93 -25.19
N MET A 22 -3.56 -23.60 -25.04
CA MET A 22 -4.42 -22.89 -24.09
C MET A 22 -5.85 -23.01 -24.60
N GLU A 23 -6.54 -24.06 -24.24
CA GLU A 23 -8.00 -24.06 -24.25
C GLU A 23 -8.43 -23.07 -23.19
N LEU A 24 -9.16 -22.03 -23.60
CA LEU A 24 -9.73 -21.04 -22.71
C LEU A 24 -10.66 -21.80 -21.74
N ALA A 25 -10.24 -21.90 -20.47
CA ALA A 25 -11.06 -22.49 -19.44
C ALA A 25 -12.43 -21.82 -19.42
N THR A 26 -13.49 -22.60 -19.42
CA THR A 26 -14.86 -22.08 -19.35
C THR A 26 -15.04 -21.37 -18.01
N PHE A 27 -15.93 -20.35 -17.98
CA PHE A 27 -16.20 -19.56 -16.78
C PHE A 27 -16.54 -20.43 -15.55
N GLU A 28 -17.17 -21.60 -15.77
CA GLU A 28 -17.51 -22.57 -14.71
C GLU A 28 -16.28 -23.31 -14.14
N GLU A 29 -15.21 -23.50 -14.93
CA GLU A 29 -13.97 -24.12 -14.44
C GLU A 29 -13.13 -23.17 -13.60
N VAL A 30 -13.17 -21.86 -13.90
CA VAL A 30 -12.48 -20.82 -13.14
C VAL A 30 -13.18 -20.56 -11.80
N ALA A 31 -14.49 -20.83 -11.72
CA ALA A 31 -15.30 -20.61 -10.52
C ALA A 31 -15.20 -21.73 -9.47
N LYS A 32 -14.40 -22.78 -9.70
CA LYS A 32 -14.21 -23.83 -8.69
C LYS A 32 -13.42 -23.28 -7.50
N PRO A 33 -13.96 -23.40 -6.26
CA PRO A 33 -13.25 -22.91 -5.09
C PRO A 33 -11.90 -23.62 -4.97
N VAL A 34 -10.83 -22.82 -4.91
CA VAL A 34 -9.48 -23.34 -4.66
C VAL A 34 -9.49 -24.06 -3.33
N LYS A 35 -9.12 -25.35 -3.31
CA LYS A 35 -9.03 -26.13 -2.08
C LYS A 35 -8.00 -25.50 -1.16
N GLN A 36 -8.45 -24.94 -0.07
CA GLN A 36 -7.61 -24.31 0.94
C GLN A 36 -6.60 -25.31 1.51
N SER A 37 -5.33 -24.94 1.55
CA SER A 37 -4.28 -25.70 2.21
C SER A 37 -4.54 -25.69 3.72
N ARG A 38 -4.91 -26.85 4.29
CA ARG A 38 -5.29 -27.03 5.70
C ARG A 38 -4.14 -26.87 6.71
N ASN A 39 -2.91 -26.59 6.28
CA ASN A 39 -1.73 -26.78 7.12
C ASN A 39 -0.97 -25.51 7.52
N ARG A 40 -1.59 -24.32 7.40
CA ARG A 40 -0.99 -23.07 7.89
C ARG A 40 -1.98 -22.22 8.66
N PRO A 41 -2.18 -22.50 9.95
CA PRO A 41 -3.09 -21.71 10.80
C PRO A 41 -2.64 -20.26 10.97
N ASP A 42 -1.36 -19.97 10.80
CA ASP A 42 -0.75 -18.64 10.82
C ASP A 42 -1.14 -17.76 9.62
N LEU A 43 -1.57 -18.36 8.50
CA LEU A 43 -2.04 -17.64 7.32
C LEU A 43 -3.56 -17.41 7.29
N LYS A 44 -4.31 -17.90 8.28
CA LYS A 44 -5.77 -17.75 8.34
C LYS A 44 -6.26 -16.30 8.36
N ASN A 45 -5.39 -15.37 8.74
CA ASN A 45 -5.71 -13.94 8.79
C ASN A 45 -5.14 -13.14 7.61
N PHE A 46 -4.41 -13.78 6.70
CA PHE A 46 -3.74 -13.14 5.58
C PHE A 46 -4.11 -13.85 4.27
N GLY A 47 -5.23 -13.55 3.68
CA GLY A 47 -5.53 -14.09 2.39
C GLY A 47 -6.98 -13.99 1.95
N GLN A 48 -7.31 -14.76 0.95
CA GLN A 48 -8.64 -14.84 0.33
C GLN A 48 -9.76 -15.32 1.27
N GLU A 49 -9.43 -15.77 2.47
CA GLU A 49 -10.42 -16.23 3.47
C GLU A 49 -11.33 -15.09 3.98
N ASN A 50 -10.92 -13.84 3.76
CA ASN A 50 -11.72 -12.65 4.13
C ASN A 50 -12.58 -12.14 2.97
N VAL A 51 -12.55 -12.81 1.83
CA VAL A 51 -13.36 -12.47 0.65
C VAL A 51 -14.49 -13.46 0.55
N GLU A 52 -15.70 -13.00 0.79
CA GLU A 52 -16.90 -13.82 0.64
C GLU A 52 -17.28 -13.98 -0.84
N PRO A 53 -17.99 -15.08 -1.20
CA PRO A 53 -18.51 -15.23 -2.55
C PRO A 53 -19.39 -14.02 -2.95
N GLY A 54 -19.01 -13.33 -4.02
CA GLY A 54 -19.73 -12.14 -4.50
C GLY A 54 -19.03 -10.82 -4.20
N ASP A 55 -18.10 -10.76 -3.24
CA ASP A 55 -17.38 -9.52 -2.89
C ASP A 55 -16.63 -8.91 -4.08
N ASN A 56 -15.95 -9.73 -4.86
CA ASN A 56 -15.24 -9.24 -6.04
C ASN A 56 -16.18 -8.60 -7.06
N ALA A 57 -17.36 -9.18 -7.26
CA ALA A 57 -18.37 -8.61 -8.15
C ALA A 57 -18.89 -7.28 -7.60
N LYS A 58 -19.16 -7.20 -6.30
CA LYS A 58 -19.61 -5.99 -5.59
C LYS A 58 -18.57 -4.87 -5.73
N PHE A 59 -17.30 -5.15 -5.42
CA PHE A 59 -16.22 -4.16 -5.51
C PHE A 59 -15.99 -3.69 -6.94
N LEU A 60 -16.04 -4.59 -7.92
CA LEU A 60 -15.87 -4.25 -9.33
C LEU A 60 -17.06 -3.42 -9.84
N GLN A 61 -18.29 -3.78 -9.51
CA GLN A 61 -19.48 -3.01 -9.88
C GLN A 61 -19.42 -1.59 -9.34
N HIS A 62 -19.09 -1.41 -8.07
CA HIS A 62 -18.88 -0.11 -7.46
C HIS A 62 -17.82 0.72 -8.23
N ALA A 63 -16.64 0.14 -8.49
CA ALA A 63 -15.59 0.82 -9.23
C ALA A 63 -16.02 1.21 -10.67
N LEU A 64 -16.74 0.31 -11.35
CA LEU A 64 -17.28 0.59 -12.69
C LEU A 64 -18.38 1.66 -12.68
N THR A 65 -19.21 1.71 -11.63
CA THR A 65 -20.22 2.77 -11.46
C THR A 65 -19.53 4.13 -11.37
N ILE A 66 -18.48 4.26 -10.58
CA ILE A 66 -17.68 5.48 -10.48
C ILE A 66 -17.04 5.83 -11.84
N MET A 67 -16.44 4.84 -12.52
CA MET A 67 -15.76 5.06 -13.80
C MET A 67 -16.70 5.52 -14.92
N ARG A 68 -17.97 5.08 -14.90
CA ARG A 68 -18.99 5.43 -15.91
C ARG A 68 -19.63 6.80 -15.70
N MET A 69 -19.36 7.44 -14.56
CA MET A 69 -19.92 8.77 -14.30
C MET A 69 -19.35 9.79 -15.29
N PRO A 70 -20.18 10.72 -15.78
CA PRO A 70 -19.72 11.79 -16.65
C PRO A 70 -18.69 12.67 -15.92
N ALA A 71 -17.74 13.22 -16.69
CA ALA A 71 -16.81 14.20 -16.17
C ALA A 71 -17.55 15.43 -15.64
N ILE A 72 -17.02 16.04 -14.59
CA ILE A 72 -17.54 17.29 -14.02
C ILE A 72 -16.60 18.44 -14.37
N GLU A 73 -17.16 19.67 -14.36
CA GLU A 73 -16.34 20.86 -14.40
C GLU A 73 -15.75 21.10 -13.00
N VAL A 74 -14.50 20.70 -12.83
CA VAL A 74 -13.81 20.76 -11.52
C VAL A 74 -13.52 22.20 -11.03
N ALA A 75 -13.72 23.21 -11.88
CA ALA A 75 -13.67 24.61 -11.50
C ALA A 75 -15.00 25.07 -10.83
N ASP A 76 -16.09 24.38 -11.11
CA ASP A 76 -17.39 24.65 -10.50
C ASP A 76 -17.49 23.94 -9.12
N LEU A 77 -17.47 24.74 -8.07
CA LEU A 77 -17.54 24.24 -6.70
C LEU A 77 -18.84 23.46 -6.42
N ASN A 78 -19.95 23.83 -7.06
CA ASN A 78 -21.23 23.15 -6.83
C ASN A 78 -21.19 21.73 -7.41
N GLN A 79 -20.69 21.56 -8.63
CA GLN A 79 -20.50 20.24 -9.22
C GLN A 79 -19.55 19.38 -8.40
N VAL A 80 -18.48 19.98 -7.85
CA VAL A 80 -17.55 19.27 -6.95
C VAL A 80 -18.28 18.80 -5.69
N LYS A 81 -19.07 19.65 -5.03
CA LYS A 81 -19.84 19.29 -3.83
C LYS A 81 -20.87 18.19 -4.11
N GLU A 82 -21.62 18.31 -5.19
CA GLU A 82 -22.61 17.31 -5.60
C GLU A 82 -21.94 15.95 -5.87
N ARG A 83 -20.77 15.96 -6.53
CA ARG A 83 -20.03 14.73 -6.81
C ARG A 83 -19.46 14.09 -5.54
N ILE A 84 -19.02 14.88 -4.57
CA ILE A 84 -18.56 14.40 -3.25
C ILE A 84 -19.72 13.71 -2.52
N ASN A 85 -20.87 14.36 -2.45
CA ASN A 85 -22.04 13.79 -1.79
C ASN A 85 -22.47 12.50 -2.47
N TRP A 86 -22.58 12.51 -3.79
CA TRP A 86 -22.90 11.32 -4.58
C TRP A 86 -21.95 10.16 -4.29
N TYR A 87 -20.64 10.41 -4.19
CA TYR A 87 -19.65 9.36 -3.90
C TYR A 87 -19.89 8.72 -2.53
N PHE A 88 -20.13 9.51 -1.50
CA PHE A 88 -20.41 8.98 -0.18
C PHE A 88 -21.74 8.22 -0.12
N GLU A 89 -22.78 8.75 -0.77
CA GLU A 89 -24.08 8.07 -0.90
C GLU A 89 -23.95 6.73 -1.63
N LEU A 90 -23.16 6.66 -2.70
CA LEU A 90 -22.86 5.42 -3.40
C LEU A 90 -22.14 4.42 -2.48
N CYS A 91 -21.18 4.87 -1.68
CA CYS A 91 -20.50 4.00 -0.72
C CYS A 91 -21.47 3.42 0.32
N VAL A 92 -22.44 4.22 0.78
CA VAL A 92 -23.49 3.75 1.70
C VAL A 92 -24.44 2.78 1.00
N ALA A 93 -24.89 3.09 -0.22
CA ALA A 93 -25.81 2.24 -0.97
C ALA A 93 -25.22 0.87 -1.31
N ASP A 94 -23.93 0.84 -1.66
CA ASP A 94 -23.22 -0.38 -2.01
C ASP A 94 -22.62 -1.10 -0.79
N ASP A 95 -22.71 -0.49 0.42
CA ASP A 95 -22.05 -0.97 1.64
C ASP A 95 -20.56 -1.23 1.40
N ILE A 96 -19.85 -0.24 0.83
CA ILE A 96 -18.43 -0.28 0.52
C ILE A 96 -17.70 0.82 1.30
N LYS A 97 -16.55 0.46 1.89
CA LYS A 97 -15.72 1.42 2.59
C LYS A 97 -15.20 2.49 1.63
N PRO A 98 -15.44 3.78 1.90
CA PRO A 98 -14.91 4.84 1.07
C PRO A 98 -13.37 4.86 1.14
N SER A 99 -12.75 5.19 0.03
CA SER A 99 -11.29 5.25 -0.09
C SER A 99 -10.84 6.54 -0.75
N VAL A 100 -9.64 6.99 -0.41
CA VAL A 100 -9.03 8.18 -1.06
C VAL A 100 -8.92 7.99 -2.57
N LYS A 101 -8.59 6.77 -3.04
CA LYS A 101 -8.53 6.51 -4.48
C LYS A 101 -9.90 6.51 -5.15
N GLY A 102 -10.92 5.93 -4.51
CA GLY A 102 -12.30 6.00 -4.98
C GLY A 102 -12.80 7.45 -5.06
N PHE A 103 -12.48 8.25 -4.07
CA PHE A 103 -12.79 9.69 -4.03
C PHE A 103 -12.12 10.46 -5.19
N CYS A 104 -10.81 10.21 -5.45
CA CYS A 104 -10.13 10.78 -6.61
C CYS A 104 -10.81 10.40 -7.93
N ASN A 105 -11.15 9.12 -8.09
CA ASN A 105 -11.80 8.62 -9.29
C ASN A 105 -13.20 9.23 -9.50
N ALA A 106 -13.96 9.42 -8.41
CA ALA A 106 -15.28 10.08 -8.48
C ALA A 106 -15.18 11.53 -8.95
N LEU A 107 -14.17 12.26 -8.52
CA LEU A 107 -13.91 13.64 -8.97
C LEU A 107 -13.24 13.71 -10.35
N GLY A 108 -12.73 12.60 -10.88
CA GLY A 108 -11.99 12.59 -12.14
C GLY A 108 -10.61 13.24 -12.04
N VAL A 109 -9.98 13.23 -10.86
CA VAL A 109 -8.66 13.81 -10.62
C VAL A 109 -7.67 12.77 -10.09
N ASP A 110 -6.38 13.02 -10.27
CA ASP A 110 -5.35 12.19 -9.67
C ASP A 110 -5.10 12.56 -8.19
N LYS A 111 -4.40 11.69 -7.48
CA LYS A 111 -4.09 11.88 -6.05
C LYS A 111 -3.21 13.12 -5.82
N SER A 112 -2.30 13.44 -6.74
CA SER A 112 -1.41 14.59 -6.60
C SER A 112 -2.16 15.90 -6.79
N THR A 113 -3.09 15.95 -7.72
CA THR A 113 -3.98 17.11 -7.91
C THR A 113 -4.86 17.32 -6.69
N LEU A 114 -5.47 16.25 -6.16
CA LEU A 114 -6.29 16.34 -4.96
C LEU A 114 -5.48 16.82 -3.74
N PHE A 115 -4.25 16.36 -3.59
CA PHE A 115 -3.32 16.83 -2.55
C PHE A 115 -3.04 18.33 -2.68
N ARG A 116 -2.78 18.83 -3.91
CA ARG A 116 -2.57 20.27 -4.15
C ARG A 116 -3.81 21.11 -3.80
N TRP A 117 -5.01 20.59 -4.06
CA TRP A 117 -6.24 21.26 -3.64
C TRP A 117 -6.37 21.33 -2.12
N ARG A 118 -6.09 20.22 -1.45
CA ARG A 118 -6.07 20.14 0.02
C ARG A 118 -5.09 21.14 0.65
N THR A 119 -3.92 21.33 0.04
CA THR A 119 -2.88 22.24 0.55
C THR A 119 -3.03 23.67 0.06
N GLY A 120 -4.10 24.01 -0.68
CA GLY A 120 -4.35 25.36 -1.16
C GLY A 120 -3.44 25.84 -2.30
N GLN A 121 -2.73 24.90 -2.95
CA GLN A 121 -1.72 25.28 -3.98
C GLN A 121 -2.33 25.54 -5.37
N TYR A 122 -3.57 25.15 -5.62
CA TYR A 122 -4.09 25.11 -7.00
C TYR A 122 -5.50 25.68 -7.19
N ARG A 123 -6.36 25.71 -6.17
CA ARG A 123 -7.75 26.15 -6.25
C ARG A 123 -8.05 27.22 -5.20
N ALA A 124 -9.20 27.88 -5.38
CA ALA A 124 -9.68 28.86 -4.43
C ALA A 124 -9.88 28.25 -3.02
N GLU A 125 -9.83 29.08 -1.99
CA GLU A 125 -9.97 28.69 -0.59
C GLU A 125 -11.27 27.91 -0.31
N THR A 126 -12.35 28.24 -1.01
CA THR A 126 -13.64 27.53 -0.90
C THR A 126 -13.57 26.08 -1.39
N HIS A 127 -12.81 25.81 -2.46
CA HIS A 127 -12.55 24.45 -2.92
C HIS A 127 -11.66 23.70 -1.91
N GLN A 128 -10.62 24.36 -1.41
CA GLN A 128 -9.75 23.80 -0.38
C GLN A 128 -10.56 23.35 0.83
N ALA A 129 -11.39 24.25 1.40
CA ALA A 129 -12.21 23.95 2.55
C ALA A 129 -13.16 22.77 2.31
N THR A 130 -13.75 22.68 1.11
CA THR A 130 -14.64 21.57 0.75
C THR A 130 -13.88 20.24 0.69
N ILE A 131 -12.70 20.22 0.07
CA ILE A 131 -11.88 19.02 -0.03
C ILE A 131 -11.34 18.60 1.34
N CYS A 132 -10.89 19.54 2.18
CA CYS A 132 -10.43 19.23 3.54
C CYS A 132 -11.55 18.55 4.33
N ARG A 133 -12.77 19.08 4.32
CA ARG A 133 -13.91 18.45 5.02
C ARG A 133 -14.22 17.05 4.53
N ALA A 134 -14.13 16.80 3.22
CA ALA A 134 -14.32 15.46 2.68
C ALA A 134 -13.19 14.50 3.11
N TYR A 135 -11.96 15.00 3.19
CA TYR A 135 -10.83 14.23 3.73
C TYR A 135 -11.01 13.92 5.22
N ASP A 136 -11.50 14.87 6.01
CA ASP A 136 -11.78 14.66 7.44
C ASP A 136 -12.78 13.52 7.66
N VAL A 137 -13.80 13.41 6.79
CA VAL A 137 -14.74 12.28 6.81
C VAL A 137 -14.04 10.96 6.51
N LEU A 138 -13.16 10.93 5.49
CA LEU A 138 -12.41 9.71 5.14
C LEU A 138 -11.45 9.30 6.26
N GLU A 139 -10.79 10.25 6.89
CA GLU A 139 -9.86 10.03 7.99
C GLU A 139 -10.58 9.53 9.24
N ALA A 140 -11.69 10.15 9.64
CA ALA A 140 -12.50 9.71 10.77
C ALA A 140 -13.02 8.28 10.58
N LEU A 141 -13.53 7.93 9.39
CA LEU A 141 -13.93 6.56 9.08
C LEU A 141 -12.77 5.57 9.11
N TRP A 142 -11.59 5.98 8.65
CA TRP A 142 -10.39 5.15 8.73
C TRP A 142 -10.00 4.89 10.19
N GLU A 143 -10.06 5.90 11.07
CA GLU A 143 -9.82 5.74 12.52
C GLU A 143 -10.83 4.79 13.14
N ASP A 144 -12.12 4.96 12.86
CA ASP A 144 -13.19 4.09 13.35
C ASP A 144 -12.96 2.63 12.94
N TYR A 145 -12.56 2.40 11.69
CA TYR A 145 -12.26 1.05 11.20
C TYR A 145 -11.02 0.45 11.87
N MET A 146 -10.01 1.26 12.18
CA MET A 146 -8.82 0.81 12.91
C MET A 146 -9.17 0.45 14.36
N GLN A 147 -9.91 1.31 15.06
CA GLN A 147 -10.31 1.11 16.45
C GLN A 147 -11.22 -0.11 16.62
N ASN A 148 -12.10 -0.37 15.66
CA ASN A 148 -13.06 -1.47 15.68
C ASN A 148 -12.54 -2.75 15.00
N GLY A 149 -11.27 -2.81 14.60
CA GLY A 149 -10.67 -4.00 13.97
C GLY A 149 -11.26 -4.36 12.61
N LYS A 150 -11.87 -3.40 11.90
CA LYS A 150 -12.49 -3.60 10.59
C LYS A 150 -11.51 -3.49 9.42
N ILE A 151 -10.26 -3.17 9.72
CA ILE A 151 -9.16 -3.09 8.76
C ILE A 151 -7.98 -3.91 9.32
N ASN A 152 -7.25 -4.58 8.43
CA ASN A 152 -6.00 -5.21 8.83
C ASN A 152 -5.02 -4.13 9.35
N PRO A 153 -4.44 -4.27 10.56
CA PRO A 153 -3.60 -3.22 11.16
C PRO A 153 -2.43 -2.80 10.28
N VAL A 154 -1.76 -3.74 9.61
CA VAL A 154 -0.62 -3.43 8.73
C VAL A 154 -1.07 -2.58 7.55
N SER A 155 -2.15 -2.98 6.89
CA SER A 155 -2.74 -2.22 5.77
C SER A 155 -3.25 -0.86 6.23
N GLY A 156 -3.87 -0.80 7.41
CA GLY A 156 -4.38 0.44 8.00
C GLY A 156 -3.26 1.44 8.29
N ILE A 157 -2.17 1.03 8.93
CA ILE A 157 -1.00 1.87 9.20
C ILE A 157 -0.41 2.38 7.88
N PHE A 158 -0.24 1.50 6.88
CA PHE A 158 0.27 1.89 5.57
C PHE A 158 -0.61 2.95 4.89
N LEU A 159 -1.94 2.76 4.91
CA LEU A 159 -2.89 3.72 4.35
C LEU A 159 -2.90 5.04 5.12
N GLY A 160 -2.84 5.00 6.45
CA GLY A 160 -2.75 6.18 7.31
C GLY A 160 -1.55 7.06 6.96
N LYS A 161 -0.37 6.44 6.87
CA LYS A 161 0.87 7.15 6.49
C LYS A 161 0.81 7.74 5.08
N ASN A 162 0.26 7.01 4.10
CA ASN A 162 0.27 7.45 2.71
C ASN A 162 -0.86 8.44 2.34
N ASN A 163 -1.96 8.42 3.08
CA ASN A 163 -3.14 9.23 2.73
C ASN A 163 -3.38 10.38 3.69
N PHE A 164 -3.11 10.20 5.00
CA PHE A 164 -3.47 11.16 6.03
C PHE A 164 -2.27 11.84 6.68
N GLY A 165 -1.04 11.41 6.35
CA GLY A 165 0.18 12.06 6.82
C GLY A 165 0.63 11.58 8.20
N TYR A 166 0.11 10.47 8.69
CA TYR A 166 0.62 9.85 9.91
C TYR A 166 2.08 9.46 9.75
N SER A 167 2.91 9.73 10.74
CA SER A 167 4.32 9.37 10.75
C SER A 167 4.74 8.82 12.10
N ASP A 168 5.66 7.86 12.09
CA ASP A 168 6.30 7.44 13.35
C ASP A 168 7.27 8.54 13.76
N LYS A 169 7.07 9.11 14.94
CA LYS A 169 8.06 10.01 15.52
C LYS A 169 9.22 9.16 16.03
N GLN A 170 10.32 9.17 15.30
CA GLN A 170 11.60 8.69 15.82
C GLN A 170 12.29 9.87 16.50
N GLU A 171 12.28 9.91 17.81
CA GLU A 171 13.15 10.79 18.55
C GLU A 171 14.56 10.19 18.51
N TYR A 172 15.40 10.69 17.63
CA TYR A 172 16.83 10.45 17.74
C TYR A 172 17.33 11.34 18.88
N VAL A 173 17.45 10.77 20.08
CA VAL A 173 18.24 11.39 21.12
C VAL A 173 19.68 11.29 20.64
N LEU A 174 20.17 12.34 20.02
CA LEU A 174 21.61 12.54 19.82
C LEU A 174 22.19 12.71 21.24
N THR A 175 22.51 11.62 21.88
CA THR A 175 23.38 11.64 23.05
C THR A 175 24.71 12.18 22.51
N PRO A 176 25.12 13.40 22.90
CA PRO A 176 26.46 13.85 22.55
C PRO A 176 27.37 12.75 23.08
N ASN A 177 28.11 12.13 22.17
CA ASN A 177 29.11 11.17 22.54
C ASN A 177 30.19 11.95 23.28
N ASN A 178 29.99 12.07 24.63
CA ASN A 178 31.02 12.57 25.54
C ASN A 178 32.15 11.53 25.71
N GLY A 179 32.32 10.66 24.71
CA GLY A 179 33.61 10.05 24.52
C GLY A 179 34.57 11.22 24.36
N GLU A 180 35.34 11.47 25.39
CA GLU A 180 36.53 12.30 25.31
C GLU A 180 37.19 11.98 23.98
N ILE A 181 37.12 12.91 23.03
CA ILE A 181 38.08 12.93 21.94
C ILE A 181 39.38 13.02 22.69
N GLU A 182 40.00 11.87 23.01
CA GLU A 182 41.38 11.86 23.41
C GLU A 182 42.07 12.73 22.37
N GLN A 183 42.46 13.93 22.80
CA GLN A 183 43.35 14.78 22.00
C GLN A 183 44.60 13.95 21.89
N ARG A 184 44.63 13.05 20.90
CA ARG A 184 45.84 12.30 20.56
C ARG A 184 46.88 13.38 20.27
N ASN A 185 47.83 13.46 21.18
CA ASN A 185 48.91 14.44 21.11
C ASN A 185 49.57 14.24 19.74
N VAL A 186 49.65 15.32 18.96
CA VAL A 186 50.26 15.29 17.61
C VAL A 186 51.62 14.58 17.66
N ALA A 187 52.36 14.77 18.76
CA ALA A 187 53.63 14.10 19.01
C ALA A 187 53.52 12.56 19.08
N GLU A 188 52.43 11.99 19.58
CA GLU A 188 52.23 10.52 19.59
C GLU A 188 51.90 9.98 18.20
N ILE A 189 51.18 10.75 17.39
CA ILE A 189 50.88 10.41 16.01
C ILE A 189 52.18 10.44 15.17
N GLU A 190 52.97 11.51 15.32
CA GLU A 190 54.25 11.66 14.63
C GLU A 190 55.23 10.53 15.01
N ALA A 191 55.34 10.17 16.30
CA ALA A 191 56.15 9.07 16.75
C ALA A 191 55.76 7.72 16.19
N LYS A 192 54.45 7.51 16.00
CA LYS A 192 53.91 6.22 15.47
C LYS A 192 54.19 6.07 13.97
N TYR A 193 54.39 7.15 13.24
CA TYR A 193 54.59 7.14 11.78
C TYR A 193 56.05 7.45 11.40
N ALA A 194 56.93 7.75 12.37
CA ALA A 194 58.34 8.05 12.14
C ALA A 194 59.16 6.81 11.65
N ASP A 195 58.66 5.61 11.91
CA ASP A 195 59.35 4.33 11.54
C ASP A 195 58.80 3.70 10.24
N LEU A 196 58.01 4.40 9.43
CA LEU A 196 57.61 3.88 8.13
C LEU A 196 58.72 4.09 7.11
N PRO A 197 59.13 3.05 6.36
CA PRO A 197 60.11 3.21 5.30
C PRO A 197 59.55 4.14 4.22
N GLU A 198 60.37 5.13 3.83
CA GLU A 198 60.08 5.95 2.64
C GLU A 198 60.28 5.09 1.39
N ASP A 199 59.22 4.94 0.56
CA ASP A 199 59.29 4.28 -0.74
C ASP A 199 59.99 5.17 -1.79
#